data_41ab01e64be09fdfc0e20d5d26682d5e
#
_entry.id   41ab01e64be09fdfc0e20d5d26682d5e
#
_cell.length_a   1.000
_cell.length_b   1.000
_cell.length_c   1.000
_cell.angle_alpha   90.00
_cell.angle_beta   90.00
_cell.angle_gamma   90.00
#
_symmetry.space_group_name_H-M   'P 1'
#
loop_
_entity.id
_entity.type
_entity.pdbx_description
1 polymer ?
#
loop_
_entity_poly.entity_id
_entity_poly.type
_entity_poly.pdbx_seq_one_letter_code
_entity_poly.pdbx_strand_id
1 'polypeptide(L)'
;VPFVFSRIAVAVLLVLGAVAGPAASFAAEPVAARPADPLPPADSTQAAQAAQAAPVPCAPPPAGASLTLAQVRLDAMRCNPTIIAARRGVEASQADVQIASQRPNPVLSLGVENINPHAGVGSGNLRSKTVDSTLRVDQVIETANKGNLRVDAARKASAAAGEVVQAVVAQQTGVAEQAFFEALVSQERVAVLRETLALYERTRQASETRLKAGDVARADVTKLQLDALRAQNDMRQAITDHYRDKAMLAQAMGVPGTLADNRLVADWPALDAAVPQPDADTLQRRPDVTAAEARLAAAAASRDLARAGRVPDVTVGAQAEHYPTSPTNSYGSGNSFGVFVSIPLFVRHRNGGEARRAEVDYYAALDDRNRVLLEAGNEIDRLRSQLETARQSLRQMRDEVLPAAESVASSAEFAYSKGATGVLDLLDARRALRQTRLDATEAQGEYAKALSAYRVALQTSTTTGAPVASQARP
;
A
#
# COMPACT_ATOMS: atom_id res chain seq x y z
N VAL A 1 -28.69 35.89 3.55
CA VAL A 1 -29.94 35.37 4.14
C VAL A 1 -31.11 35.34 3.12
N PRO A 2 -31.19 36.16 2.05
CA PRO A 2 -32.37 36.12 1.15
C PRO A 2 -32.33 35.01 0.08
N PHE A 3 -31.22 34.30 -0.14
CA PHE A 3 -31.09 33.31 -1.23
C PHE A 3 -31.52 31.86 -0.85
N VAL A 4 -31.69 31.57 0.43
CA VAL A 4 -32.06 30.22 0.91
C VAL A 4 -33.53 29.93 0.76
N PHE A 5 -34.39 30.95 0.92
CA PHE A 5 -35.85 30.79 0.84
C PHE A 5 -36.38 30.45 -0.57
N SER A 6 -35.70 30.89 -1.62
CA SER A 6 -36.17 30.65 -3.02
C SER A 6 -36.04 29.20 -3.45
N ARG A 7 -35.06 28.43 -2.94
CA ARG A 7 -34.87 27.02 -3.32
C ARG A 7 -35.75 26.05 -2.51
N ILE A 8 -36.19 26.46 -1.31
CA ILE A 8 -37.11 25.67 -0.49
C ILE A 8 -38.53 25.68 -1.10
N ALA A 9 -38.96 26.78 -1.67
CA ALA A 9 -40.28 26.89 -2.31
C ALA A 9 -40.42 25.98 -3.56
N VAL A 10 -39.34 25.75 -4.33
CA VAL A 10 -39.36 24.90 -5.52
C VAL A 10 -39.41 23.41 -5.16
N ALA A 11 -38.78 22.99 -4.05
CA ALA A 11 -38.79 21.59 -3.60
C ALA A 11 -40.17 21.16 -3.06
N VAL A 12 -40.89 22.09 -2.42
CA VAL A 12 -42.26 21.81 -1.92
C VAL A 12 -43.28 21.70 -3.05
N LEU A 13 -43.14 22.47 -4.13
CA LEU A 13 -44.04 22.39 -5.29
C LEU A 13 -43.87 21.09 -6.11
N LEU A 14 -42.68 20.48 -6.14
CA LEU A 14 -42.44 19.22 -6.85
C LEU A 14 -43.03 17.98 -6.16
N VAL A 15 -43.17 18.01 -4.83
CA VAL A 15 -43.80 16.92 -4.08
C VAL A 15 -45.34 17.00 -4.16
N LEU A 16 -45.91 18.19 -4.30
CA LEU A 16 -47.36 18.37 -4.46
C LEU A 16 -47.86 18.07 -5.89
N GLY A 17 -47.02 18.15 -6.88
CA GLY A 17 -47.39 17.86 -8.28
C GLY A 17 -47.62 16.39 -8.60
N ALA A 18 -47.16 15.47 -7.74
CA ALA A 18 -47.26 14.01 -7.99
C ALA A 18 -48.56 13.38 -7.41
N VAL A 19 -49.41 14.11 -6.69
CA VAL A 19 -50.61 13.56 -6.01
C VAL A 19 -51.94 13.93 -6.72
N ALA A 20 -51.90 14.79 -7.74
CA ALA A 20 -53.12 15.21 -8.47
C ALA A 20 -53.28 14.43 -9.82
N GLY A 21 -53.49 13.13 -9.75
CA GLY A 21 -53.97 12.30 -10.86
C GLY A 21 -55.47 11.94 -10.64
N PRO A 22 -56.30 11.79 -11.70
CA PRO A 22 -57.72 11.62 -11.56
C PRO A 22 -58.07 10.30 -10.87
N ALA A 23 -59.09 10.36 -10.00
CA ALA A 23 -59.63 9.20 -9.29
C ALA A 23 -60.20 8.17 -10.31
N ALA A 24 -59.43 7.14 -10.65
CA ALA A 24 -59.95 5.97 -11.31
C ALA A 24 -60.60 5.06 -10.26
N SER A 25 -61.89 4.82 -10.43
CA SER A 25 -62.66 3.86 -9.62
C SER A 25 -62.16 2.44 -9.94
N PHE A 26 -61.42 1.86 -9.01
CA PHE A 26 -61.10 0.44 -9.08
C PHE A 26 -62.08 -0.37 -8.27
N ALA A 27 -62.90 -1.15 -8.99
CA ALA A 27 -63.65 -2.22 -8.39
C ALA A 27 -62.69 -3.33 -7.97
N ALA A 28 -62.65 -3.67 -6.68
CA ALA A 28 -61.79 -4.70 -6.13
C ALA A 28 -62.39 -6.07 -6.42
N GLU A 29 -61.81 -6.85 -7.34
CA GLU A 29 -61.92 -8.31 -7.36
C GLU A 29 -61.04 -8.90 -6.25
N PRO A 30 -61.41 -10.01 -5.61
CA PRO A 30 -60.61 -10.67 -4.58
C PRO A 30 -59.40 -11.32 -5.22
N VAL A 31 -58.22 -10.72 -5.04
CA VAL A 31 -56.94 -11.31 -5.44
C VAL A 31 -56.60 -12.43 -4.48
N ALA A 32 -56.68 -13.66 -4.96
CA ALA A 32 -56.09 -14.81 -4.28
C ALA A 32 -54.58 -14.57 -4.08
N ALA A 33 -54.09 -14.79 -2.86
CA ALA A 33 -52.69 -14.64 -2.52
C ALA A 33 -51.80 -15.52 -3.44
N ARG A 34 -51.13 -14.92 -4.39
CA ARG A 34 -50.04 -15.57 -5.09
C ARG A 34 -48.85 -15.71 -4.14
N PRO A 35 -48.19 -16.87 -4.15
CA PRO A 35 -46.90 -17.00 -3.45
C PRO A 35 -45.94 -15.94 -4.01
N ALA A 36 -45.19 -15.28 -3.12
CA ALA A 36 -44.20 -14.27 -3.48
C ALA A 36 -43.23 -14.87 -4.52
N ASP A 37 -43.16 -14.24 -5.69
CA ASP A 37 -42.12 -14.55 -6.67
C ASP A 37 -40.76 -14.35 -6.01
N PRO A 38 -39.80 -15.26 -6.19
CA PRO A 38 -38.45 -15.08 -5.70
C PRO A 38 -37.89 -13.82 -6.33
N LEU A 39 -37.24 -12.99 -5.50
CA LEU A 39 -36.49 -11.80 -5.94
C LEU A 39 -35.60 -12.20 -7.15
N PRO A 40 -35.55 -11.38 -8.22
CA PRO A 40 -34.66 -11.65 -9.33
C PRO A 40 -33.25 -11.86 -8.81
N PRO A 41 -32.50 -12.86 -9.28
CA PRO A 41 -31.14 -13.09 -8.85
C PRO A 41 -30.35 -11.80 -9.12
N ALA A 42 -29.68 -11.30 -8.09
CA ALA A 42 -28.74 -10.19 -8.22
C ALA A 42 -27.85 -10.49 -9.42
N ASP A 43 -27.70 -9.51 -10.31
CA ASP A 43 -27.06 -9.62 -11.62
C ASP A 43 -25.74 -10.41 -11.51
N SER A 44 -25.82 -11.70 -11.77
CA SER A 44 -24.68 -12.62 -11.73
C SER A 44 -23.60 -12.24 -12.78
N THR A 45 -23.97 -11.39 -13.74
CA THR A 45 -23.06 -10.85 -14.74
C THR A 45 -22.07 -9.84 -14.18
N GLN A 46 -22.47 -9.00 -13.22
CA GLN A 46 -21.55 -8.05 -12.57
C GLN A 46 -20.62 -8.77 -11.57
N ALA A 47 -21.13 -9.76 -10.85
CA ALA A 47 -20.31 -10.59 -9.98
C ALA A 47 -19.32 -11.47 -10.78
N ALA A 48 -19.72 -11.96 -11.96
CA ALA A 48 -18.84 -12.72 -12.85
C ALA A 48 -17.79 -11.86 -13.54
N GLN A 49 -18.07 -10.58 -13.83
CA GLN A 49 -17.09 -9.63 -14.37
C GLN A 49 -16.09 -9.16 -13.31
N ALA A 50 -16.49 -9.02 -12.05
CA ALA A 50 -15.60 -8.76 -10.94
C ALA A 50 -14.69 -9.96 -10.62
N ALA A 51 -15.17 -11.19 -10.84
CA ALA A 51 -14.38 -12.41 -10.67
C ALA A 51 -13.35 -12.64 -11.78
N GLN A 52 -13.49 -12.01 -12.95
CA GLN A 52 -12.55 -12.14 -14.07
C GLN A 52 -11.28 -11.28 -13.91
N ALA A 53 -11.21 -10.42 -12.91
CA ALA A 53 -10.01 -9.69 -12.52
C ALA A 53 -9.30 -10.33 -11.31
N ALA A 54 -9.35 -11.65 -11.17
CA ALA A 54 -8.52 -12.35 -10.19
C ALA A 54 -7.05 -11.99 -10.48
N PRO A 55 -6.29 -11.47 -9.52
CA PRO A 55 -4.90 -11.12 -9.74
C PRO A 55 -4.17 -12.36 -10.26
N VAL A 56 -3.44 -12.21 -11.36
CA VAL A 56 -2.56 -13.28 -11.87
C VAL A 56 -1.71 -13.74 -10.68
N PRO A 57 -1.78 -15.02 -10.30
CA PRO A 57 -1.03 -15.49 -9.14
C PRO A 57 0.45 -15.19 -9.37
N CYS A 58 1.07 -14.56 -8.40
CA CYS A 58 2.50 -14.29 -8.42
C CYS A 58 3.23 -15.62 -8.31
N ALA A 59 3.59 -16.17 -9.46
CA ALA A 59 4.36 -17.40 -9.54
C ALA A 59 5.85 -17.09 -9.35
N PRO A 60 6.61 -17.97 -8.70
CA PRO A 60 8.07 -17.85 -8.67
C PRO A 60 8.63 -17.92 -10.10
N PRO A 61 9.76 -17.27 -10.36
CA PRO A 61 10.47 -17.44 -11.63
C PRO A 61 10.75 -18.92 -11.90
N PRO A 62 10.76 -19.36 -13.18
CA PRO A 62 11.05 -20.75 -13.51
C PRO A 62 12.38 -21.20 -12.90
N ALA A 63 12.44 -22.45 -12.44
CA ALA A 63 13.68 -23.02 -11.91
C ALA A 63 14.81 -22.94 -12.96
N GLY A 64 16.00 -22.52 -12.54
CA GLY A 64 17.14 -22.31 -13.43
C GLY A 64 17.15 -21.00 -14.22
N ALA A 65 16.09 -20.18 -14.14
CA ALA A 65 16.09 -18.87 -14.77
C ALA A 65 17.08 -17.93 -14.08
N SER A 66 17.75 -17.08 -14.87
CA SER A 66 18.59 -16.00 -14.35
C SER A 66 17.71 -14.79 -14.00
N LEU A 67 17.96 -14.20 -12.84
CA LEU A 67 17.26 -13.02 -12.34
C LEU A 67 18.13 -11.78 -12.49
N THR A 68 17.61 -10.76 -13.15
CA THR A 68 18.21 -9.42 -13.24
C THR A 68 17.58 -8.47 -12.24
N LEU A 69 18.28 -7.39 -11.88
CA LEU A 69 17.75 -6.33 -11.02
C LEU A 69 16.44 -5.74 -11.59
N ALA A 70 16.35 -5.57 -12.91
CA ALA A 70 15.15 -5.05 -13.58
C ALA A 70 13.93 -5.96 -13.37
N GLN A 71 14.12 -7.28 -13.48
CA GLN A 71 13.05 -8.26 -13.22
C GLN A 71 12.61 -8.24 -11.77
N VAL A 72 13.56 -8.17 -10.83
CA VAL A 72 13.27 -8.08 -9.39
C VAL A 72 12.41 -6.85 -9.08
N ARG A 73 12.74 -5.69 -9.66
CA ARG A 73 11.91 -4.46 -9.53
C ARG A 73 10.49 -4.66 -10.06
N LEU A 74 10.36 -5.22 -11.27
CA LEU A 74 9.05 -5.44 -11.89
C LEU A 74 8.19 -6.42 -11.07
N ASP A 75 8.79 -7.51 -10.61
CA ASP A 75 8.08 -8.49 -9.80
C ASP A 75 7.71 -7.92 -8.43
N ALA A 76 8.58 -7.15 -7.78
CA ALA A 76 8.25 -6.46 -6.54
C ALA A 76 7.07 -5.48 -6.72
N MET A 77 7.07 -4.67 -7.78
CA MET A 77 5.96 -3.75 -8.08
C MET A 77 4.64 -4.47 -8.35
N ARG A 78 4.69 -5.69 -8.90
CA ARG A 78 3.50 -6.46 -9.26
C ARG A 78 3.01 -7.35 -8.13
N CYS A 79 3.92 -7.96 -7.38
CA CYS A 79 3.65 -9.07 -6.49
C CYS A 79 3.82 -8.75 -5.00
N ASN A 80 4.51 -7.67 -4.64
CA ASN A 80 4.72 -7.36 -3.24
C ASN A 80 3.39 -7.10 -2.52
N PRO A 81 3.07 -7.84 -1.44
CA PRO A 81 1.77 -7.74 -0.76
C PRO A 81 1.48 -6.35 -0.21
N THR A 82 2.52 -5.62 0.23
CA THR A 82 2.38 -4.26 0.76
C THR A 82 1.95 -3.27 -0.34
N ILE A 83 2.49 -3.41 -1.55
CA ILE A 83 2.09 -2.60 -2.71
C ILE A 83 0.66 -2.95 -3.13
N ILE A 84 0.32 -4.24 -3.16
CA ILE A 84 -1.05 -4.68 -3.49
C ILE A 84 -2.03 -4.14 -2.45
N ALA A 85 -1.74 -4.22 -1.16
CA ALA A 85 -2.58 -3.68 -0.09
C ALA A 85 -2.77 -2.16 -0.23
N ALA A 86 -1.72 -1.41 -0.53
CA ALA A 86 -1.80 0.04 -0.76
C ALA A 86 -2.71 0.38 -1.97
N ARG A 87 -2.63 -0.37 -3.07
CA ARG A 87 -3.52 -0.20 -4.23
C ARG A 87 -4.98 -0.49 -3.89
N ARG A 88 -5.25 -1.53 -3.08
CA ARG A 88 -6.61 -1.80 -2.56
C ARG A 88 -7.13 -0.67 -1.67
N GLY A 89 -6.24 -0.02 -0.92
CA GLY A 89 -6.57 1.21 -0.18
C GLY A 89 -7.07 2.35 -1.08
N VAL A 90 -6.51 2.51 -2.27
CA VAL A 90 -7.02 3.49 -3.26
C VAL A 90 -8.40 3.07 -3.77
N GLU A 91 -8.62 1.81 -4.12
CA GLU A 91 -9.94 1.32 -4.55
C GLU A 91 -11.00 1.56 -3.47
N ALA A 92 -10.67 1.28 -2.20
CA ALA A 92 -11.55 1.57 -1.07
C ALA A 92 -11.87 3.07 -0.94
N SER A 93 -10.85 3.93 -1.02
CA SER A 93 -11.04 5.37 -0.94
C SER A 93 -11.86 5.96 -2.11
N GLN A 94 -11.81 5.34 -3.29
CA GLN A 94 -12.67 5.69 -4.42
C GLN A 94 -14.13 5.32 -4.15
N ALA A 95 -14.38 4.18 -3.50
CA ALA A 95 -15.72 3.80 -3.04
C ALA A 95 -16.23 4.79 -1.98
N ASP A 96 -15.36 5.29 -1.07
CA ASP A 96 -15.71 6.33 -0.11
C ASP A 96 -16.12 7.63 -0.80
N VAL A 97 -15.53 8.00 -1.93
CA VAL A 97 -15.98 9.14 -2.75
C VAL A 97 -17.40 8.91 -3.29
N GLN A 98 -17.72 7.70 -3.72
CA GLN A 98 -19.09 7.37 -4.16
C GLN A 98 -20.07 7.47 -3.00
N ILE A 99 -19.73 6.92 -1.83
CA ILE A 99 -20.54 7.02 -0.60
C ILE A 99 -20.76 8.51 -0.23
N ALA A 100 -19.69 9.30 -0.23
CA ALA A 100 -19.74 10.72 0.10
C ALA A 100 -20.62 11.53 -0.87
N SER A 101 -20.78 11.11 -2.12
CA SER A 101 -21.60 11.74 -3.13
C SER A 101 -23.11 11.49 -2.96
N GLN A 102 -23.46 10.45 -2.19
CA GLN A 102 -24.85 10.06 -1.99
C GLN A 102 -25.55 11.08 -1.06
N ARG A 103 -26.78 11.42 -1.44
CA ARG A 103 -27.64 12.26 -0.63
C ARG A 103 -28.46 11.37 0.33
N PRO A 104 -28.87 11.87 1.51
CA PRO A 104 -29.77 11.15 2.38
C PRO A 104 -31.03 10.73 1.65
N ASN A 105 -31.43 9.47 1.79
CA ASN A 105 -32.66 8.96 1.22
C ASN A 105 -33.88 9.53 1.96
N PRO A 106 -35.04 9.71 1.29
CA PRO A 106 -36.28 10.00 1.96
C PRO A 106 -36.71 8.83 2.85
N VAL A 107 -37.29 9.17 3.99
CA VAL A 107 -37.83 8.18 4.94
C VAL A 107 -39.35 8.16 4.80
N LEU A 108 -39.94 6.98 4.50
CA LEU A 108 -41.36 6.73 4.49
C LEU A 108 -41.76 6.19 5.86
N SER A 109 -42.68 6.85 6.52
CA SER A 109 -43.27 6.43 7.79
C SER A 109 -44.74 6.12 7.62
N LEU A 110 -45.18 5.00 8.16
CA LEU A 110 -46.59 4.59 8.24
C LEU A 110 -46.96 4.57 9.72
N GLY A 111 -48.01 5.27 10.07
CA GLY A 111 -48.51 5.35 11.43
C GLY A 111 -49.97 4.91 11.50
N VAL A 112 -50.34 4.28 12.59
CA VAL A 112 -51.71 3.96 12.96
C VAL A 112 -51.88 4.45 14.40
N GLU A 113 -52.77 5.42 14.60
CA GLU A 113 -52.94 6.11 15.88
C GLU A 113 -54.40 5.97 16.37
N ASN A 114 -54.67 6.41 17.58
CA ASN A 114 -56.00 6.34 18.21
C ASN A 114 -56.62 4.92 18.31
N ILE A 115 -55.75 3.92 18.47
CA ILE A 115 -56.19 2.53 18.70
C ILE A 115 -56.85 2.45 20.08
N ASN A 116 -58.18 2.23 20.12
CA ASN A 116 -58.91 2.06 21.36
C ASN A 116 -59.13 0.56 21.64
N PRO A 117 -58.43 -0.02 22.66
CA PRO A 117 -58.60 -1.43 22.99
C PRO A 117 -60.02 -1.85 23.42
N HIS A 118 -60.81 -0.90 23.95
CA HIS A 118 -62.20 -1.16 24.40
C HIS A 118 -63.20 -1.08 23.25
N ALA A 119 -62.97 -0.26 22.24
CA ALA A 119 -63.85 -0.13 21.08
C ALA A 119 -63.43 -1.09 19.93
N GLY A 120 -62.27 -1.71 20.03
CA GLY A 120 -61.68 -2.55 18.97
C GLY A 120 -61.32 -1.73 17.73
N VAL A 121 -60.68 -2.39 16.75
CA VAL A 121 -60.31 -1.76 15.47
C VAL A 121 -61.39 -1.91 14.39
N GLY A 122 -62.57 -2.40 14.75
CA GLY A 122 -63.71 -2.59 13.83
C GLY A 122 -63.45 -3.61 12.72
N SER A 123 -64.51 -4.04 12.05
CA SER A 123 -64.46 -4.88 10.84
C SER A 123 -64.37 -3.99 9.60
N GLY A 124 -63.84 -4.51 8.49
CA GLY A 124 -63.75 -3.81 7.23
C GLY A 124 -62.32 -3.42 6.83
N ASN A 125 -62.17 -2.64 5.75
CA ASN A 125 -60.85 -2.16 5.26
C ASN A 125 -60.34 -1.01 6.11
N LEU A 126 -59.11 -0.59 5.92
CA LEU A 126 -58.45 0.51 6.67
C LEU A 126 -59.25 1.81 6.67
N ARG A 127 -60.04 2.09 5.64
CA ARG A 127 -60.88 3.28 5.51
C ARG A 127 -62.10 3.29 6.42
N SER A 128 -62.59 2.12 6.82
CA SER A 128 -63.75 1.98 7.69
C SER A 128 -63.39 1.69 9.15
N LYS A 129 -62.11 1.67 9.49
CA LYS A 129 -61.66 1.47 10.86
C LYS A 129 -61.68 2.76 11.67
N THR A 130 -61.91 2.62 12.98
CA THR A 130 -61.94 3.74 13.94
C THR A 130 -60.57 4.16 14.40
N VAL A 131 -59.54 3.94 13.57
CA VAL A 131 -58.15 4.31 13.84
C VAL A 131 -57.66 5.30 12.79
N ASP A 132 -56.87 6.27 13.20
CA ASP A 132 -56.25 7.23 12.28
C ASP A 132 -55.08 6.56 11.58
N SER A 133 -54.95 6.77 10.27
CA SER A 133 -53.91 6.21 9.46
C SER A 133 -53.11 7.32 8.82
N THR A 134 -51.80 7.31 9.05
CA THR A 134 -50.86 8.34 8.59
C THR A 134 -49.84 7.77 7.64
N LEU A 135 -49.63 8.44 6.52
CA LEU A 135 -48.56 8.21 5.57
C LEU A 135 -47.70 9.47 5.55
N ARG A 136 -46.41 9.36 5.88
CA ARG A 136 -45.50 10.50 5.94
C ARG A 136 -44.20 10.19 5.20
N VAL A 137 -43.72 11.18 4.44
CA VAL A 137 -42.41 11.15 3.77
C VAL A 137 -41.60 12.32 4.27
N ASP A 138 -40.42 12.04 4.79
CA ASP A 138 -39.46 13.03 5.29
C ASP A 138 -38.19 13.01 4.44
N GLN A 139 -37.68 14.19 4.03
CA GLN A 139 -36.45 14.38 3.31
C GLN A 139 -35.52 15.32 4.09
N VAL A 140 -34.31 14.84 4.38
CA VAL A 140 -33.25 15.68 4.95
C VAL A 140 -32.61 16.51 3.85
N ILE A 141 -32.55 17.82 4.06
CA ILE A 141 -31.85 18.78 3.21
C ILE A 141 -30.60 19.23 3.96
N GLU A 142 -29.45 18.81 3.44
CA GLU A 142 -28.15 19.20 3.99
C GLU A 142 -27.91 20.69 3.78
N THR A 143 -27.57 21.38 4.86
CA THR A 143 -27.30 22.83 4.87
C THR A 143 -25.78 23.09 4.87
N ALA A 144 -25.36 24.37 4.85
CA ALA A 144 -23.97 24.79 4.93
C ALA A 144 -23.02 24.08 3.91
N ASN A 145 -23.57 23.71 2.78
CA ASN A 145 -22.80 23.03 1.71
C ASN A 145 -22.13 21.69 2.13
N LYS A 146 -22.65 21.02 3.18
CA LYS A 146 -22.04 19.81 3.74
C LYS A 146 -21.84 18.69 2.72
N GLY A 147 -22.81 18.48 1.82
CA GLY A 147 -22.69 17.45 0.78
C GLY A 147 -21.47 17.65 -0.11
N ASN A 148 -21.23 18.90 -0.57
CA ASN A 148 -20.05 19.18 -1.40
C ASN A 148 -18.74 19.11 -0.59
N LEU A 149 -18.74 19.58 0.66
CA LEU A 149 -17.57 19.49 1.55
C LEU A 149 -17.24 18.04 1.88
N ARG A 150 -18.24 17.17 2.06
CA ARG A 150 -18.05 15.74 2.26
C ARG A 150 -17.42 15.08 1.05
N VAL A 151 -17.89 15.42 -0.15
CA VAL A 151 -17.31 14.91 -1.41
C VAL A 151 -15.89 15.43 -1.60
N ASP A 152 -15.61 16.69 -1.30
CA ASP A 152 -14.26 17.25 -1.39
C ASP A 152 -13.30 16.58 -0.42
N ALA A 153 -13.69 16.39 0.84
CA ALA A 153 -12.91 15.68 1.83
C ALA A 153 -12.58 14.23 1.38
N ALA A 154 -13.58 13.50 0.86
CA ALA A 154 -13.38 12.16 0.34
C ALA A 154 -12.46 12.13 -0.89
N ARG A 155 -12.59 13.09 -1.82
CA ARG A 155 -11.69 13.21 -2.98
C ARG A 155 -10.25 13.50 -2.57
N LYS A 156 -10.03 14.40 -1.61
CA LYS A 156 -8.70 14.71 -1.08
C LYS A 156 -8.10 13.50 -0.36
N ALA A 157 -8.90 12.75 0.40
CA ALA A 157 -8.46 11.51 1.03
C ALA A 157 -8.08 10.44 -0.01
N SER A 158 -8.86 10.30 -1.10
CA SER A 158 -8.54 9.38 -2.19
C SER A 158 -7.27 9.79 -2.96
N ALA A 159 -7.07 11.10 -3.20
CA ALA A 159 -5.83 11.61 -3.77
C ALA A 159 -4.61 11.30 -2.86
N ALA A 160 -4.76 11.51 -1.54
CA ALA A 160 -3.72 11.16 -0.58
C ALA A 160 -3.39 9.65 -0.58
N ALA A 161 -4.40 8.78 -0.70
CA ALA A 161 -4.18 7.33 -0.85
C ALA A 161 -3.37 7.00 -2.13
N GLY A 162 -3.62 7.72 -3.22
CA GLY A 162 -2.85 7.61 -4.47
C GLY A 162 -1.36 7.95 -4.29
N GLU A 163 -1.05 9.07 -3.61
CA GLU A 163 0.33 9.45 -3.31
C GLU A 163 1.01 8.47 -2.35
N VAL A 164 0.28 7.91 -1.38
CA VAL A 164 0.78 6.86 -0.49
C VAL A 164 1.22 5.62 -1.27
N VAL A 165 0.50 5.23 -2.32
CA VAL A 165 0.92 4.11 -3.18
C VAL A 165 2.29 4.40 -3.81
N GLN A 166 2.55 5.62 -4.30
CA GLN A 166 3.84 5.98 -4.88
C GLN A 166 4.97 5.86 -3.85
N ALA A 167 4.75 6.35 -2.63
CA ALA A 167 5.70 6.23 -1.52
C ALA A 167 5.99 4.76 -1.16
N VAL A 168 4.93 3.93 -1.07
CA VAL A 168 5.07 2.49 -0.79
C VAL A 168 5.80 1.77 -1.92
N VAL A 169 5.52 2.09 -3.18
CA VAL A 169 6.23 1.51 -4.34
C VAL A 169 7.71 1.86 -4.29
N ALA A 170 8.07 3.12 -4.07
CA ALA A 170 9.47 3.54 -3.96
C ALA A 170 10.19 2.80 -2.82
N GLN A 171 9.57 2.73 -1.65
CA GLN A 171 10.10 2.04 -0.48
C GLN A 171 10.29 0.54 -0.74
N GLN A 172 9.26 -0.16 -1.21
CA GLN A 172 9.31 -1.63 -1.38
C GLN A 172 10.22 -2.05 -2.53
N THR A 173 10.29 -1.28 -3.62
CA THR A 173 11.28 -1.53 -4.67
C THR A 173 12.70 -1.31 -4.18
N GLY A 174 12.93 -0.29 -3.34
CA GLY A 174 14.22 -0.09 -2.68
C GLY A 174 14.62 -1.27 -1.79
N VAL A 175 13.69 -1.82 -0.99
CA VAL A 175 13.92 -3.02 -0.17
C VAL A 175 14.28 -4.23 -1.05
N ALA A 176 13.58 -4.43 -2.18
CA ALA A 176 13.87 -5.53 -3.09
C ALA A 176 15.25 -5.39 -3.77
N GLU A 177 15.67 -4.16 -4.11
CA GLU A 177 17.01 -3.90 -4.65
C GLU A 177 18.12 -4.18 -3.62
N GLN A 178 17.92 -3.76 -2.36
CA GLN A 178 18.86 -4.08 -1.27
C GLN A 178 18.99 -5.60 -1.09
N ALA A 179 17.87 -6.33 -1.06
CA ALA A 179 17.86 -7.79 -0.94
C ALA A 179 18.50 -8.47 -2.15
N PHE A 180 18.36 -7.92 -3.36
CA PHE A 180 19.03 -8.43 -4.56
C PHE A 180 20.56 -8.33 -4.44
N PHE A 181 21.09 -7.16 -4.06
CA PHE A 181 22.53 -7.00 -3.92
C PHE A 181 23.10 -7.82 -2.77
N GLU A 182 22.38 -8.00 -1.67
CA GLU A 182 22.78 -8.89 -0.57
C GLU A 182 22.88 -10.34 -1.03
N ALA A 183 21.87 -10.83 -1.74
CA ALA A 183 21.86 -12.18 -2.30
C ALA A 183 22.93 -12.35 -3.40
N LEU A 184 23.28 -11.30 -4.12
CA LEU A 184 24.36 -11.31 -5.11
C LEU A 184 25.73 -11.38 -4.44
N VAL A 185 25.98 -10.62 -3.36
CA VAL A 185 27.19 -10.70 -2.54
C VAL A 185 27.38 -12.12 -2.01
N SER A 186 26.33 -12.71 -1.45
CA SER A 186 26.40 -14.07 -0.91
C SER A 186 26.64 -15.12 -2.02
N GLN A 187 26.11 -14.91 -3.25
CA GLN A 187 26.42 -15.75 -4.41
C GLN A 187 27.92 -15.72 -4.78
N GLU A 188 28.49 -14.52 -4.87
CA GLU A 188 29.93 -14.34 -5.18
C GLU A 188 30.80 -14.86 -4.04
N ARG A 189 30.40 -14.69 -2.78
CA ARG A 189 31.09 -15.26 -1.61
C ARG A 189 31.19 -16.78 -1.71
N VAL A 190 30.10 -17.47 -2.10
CA VAL A 190 30.12 -18.92 -2.34
C VAL A 190 31.08 -19.29 -3.47
N ALA A 191 31.16 -18.46 -4.53
CA ALA A 191 32.10 -18.72 -5.65
C ALA A 191 33.56 -18.63 -5.20
N VAL A 192 33.93 -17.57 -4.46
CA VAL A 192 35.27 -17.36 -3.90
C VAL A 192 35.66 -18.52 -2.97
N LEU A 193 34.75 -18.92 -2.07
CA LEU A 193 35.06 -20.02 -1.14
C LEU A 193 35.15 -21.38 -1.83
N ARG A 194 34.40 -21.63 -2.89
CA ARG A 194 34.49 -22.86 -3.72
C ARG A 194 35.84 -22.93 -4.45
N GLU A 195 36.29 -21.83 -5.04
CA GLU A 195 37.60 -21.73 -5.67
C GLU A 195 38.71 -21.97 -4.66
N THR A 196 38.62 -21.36 -3.48
CA THR A 196 39.56 -21.52 -2.37
C THR A 196 39.65 -22.97 -1.90
N LEU A 197 38.51 -23.63 -1.70
CA LEU A 197 38.50 -25.05 -1.31
C LEU A 197 39.16 -25.92 -2.36
N ALA A 198 38.85 -25.71 -3.65
CA ALA A 198 39.46 -26.46 -4.74
C ALA A 198 40.99 -26.27 -4.80
N LEU A 199 41.48 -25.08 -4.45
CA LEU A 199 42.89 -24.78 -4.37
C LEU A 199 43.59 -25.51 -3.19
N TYR A 200 42.96 -25.49 -1.99
CA TYR A 200 43.48 -26.20 -0.84
C TYR A 200 43.55 -27.74 -1.07
N GLU A 201 42.50 -28.31 -1.68
CA GLU A 201 42.46 -29.74 -2.00
C GLU A 201 43.56 -30.14 -2.99
N ARG A 202 43.80 -29.36 -4.07
CA ARG A 202 44.88 -29.58 -5.01
C ARG A 202 46.25 -29.53 -4.33
N THR A 203 46.46 -28.54 -3.46
CA THR A 203 47.73 -28.38 -2.73
C THR A 203 47.96 -29.52 -1.75
N ARG A 204 46.90 -29.95 -1.03
CA ARG A 204 46.97 -31.11 -0.13
C ARG A 204 47.38 -32.38 -0.88
N GLN A 205 46.76 -32.66 -2.03
CA GLN A 205 47.09 -33.82 -2.86
C GLN A 205 48.55 -33.78 -3.35
N ALA A 206 49.01 -32.63 -3.83
CA ALA A 206 50.41 -32.48 -4.24
C ALA A 206 51.39 -32.68 -3.08
N SER A 207 51.07 -32.15 -1.88
CA SER A 207 51.93 -32.30 -0.69
C SER A 207 51.91 -33.71 -0.14
N GLU A 208 50.82 -34.46 -0.24
CA GLU A 208 50.79 -35.91 0.07
C GLU A 208 51.72 -36.73 -0.82
N THR A 209 51.78 -36.39 -2.11
CA THR A 209 52.72 -37.05 -3.04
C THR A 209 54.17 -36.75 -2.66
N ARG A 210 54.48 -35.50 -2.30
CA ARG A 210 55.84 -35.11 -1.83
C ARG A 210 56.18 -35.72 -0.47
N LEU A 211 55.21 -35.93 0.43
CA LEU A 211 55.44 -36.64 1.68
C LEU A 211 55.87 -38.11 1.43
N LYS A 212 55.23 -38.79 0.48
CA LYS A 212 55.61 -40.14 0.10
C LYS A 212 57.03 -40.24 -0.48
N ALA A 213 57.51 -39.17 -1.13
CA ALA A 213 58.87 -39.04 -1.63
C ALA A 213 59.87 -38.58 -0.51
N GLY A 214 59.37 -38.19 0.67
CA GLY A 214 60.26 -37.75 1.76
C GLY A 214 60.58 -36.22 1.72
N ASP A 215 60.02 -35.46 0.79
CA ASP A 215 60.37 -34.05 0.54
C ASP A 215 59.69 -33.07 1.48
N VAL A 216 58.64 -33.46 2.22
CA VAL A 216 57.86 -32.61 3.13
C VAL A 216 57.56 -33.30 4.44
N ALA A 217 57.47 -32.54 5.51
CA ALA A 217 57.12 -33.05 6.83
C ALA A 217 55.65 -33.45 6.93
N ARG A 218 55.35 -34.52 7.66
CA ARG A 218 53.97 -34.97 7.94
C ARG A 218 53.11 -33.87 8.60
N ALA A 219 53.75 -33.07 9.47
CA ALA A 219 53.09 -31.94 10.11
C ALA A 219 52.54 -30.91 9.11
N ASP A 220 53.22 -30.66 8.00
CA ASP A 220 52.83 -29.71 6.99
C ASP A 220 51.62 -30.18 6.18
N VAL A 221 51.59 -31.50 5.85
CA VAL A 221 50.40 -32.11 5.22
C VAL A 221 49.19 -32.06 6.15
N THR A 222 49.41 -32.29 7.47
CA THR A 222 48.31 -32.20 8.46
C THR A 222 47.76 -30.75 8.58
N LYS A 223 48.61 -29.70 8.49
CA LYS A 223 48.15 -28.29 8.47
C LYS A 223 47.31 -28.01 7.22
N LEU A 224 47.75 -28.44 6.04
CA LEU A 224 46.99 -28.30 4.79
C LEU A 224 45.65 -29.01 4.86
N GLN A 225 45.59 -30.21 5.47
CA GLN A 225 44.34 -30.93 5.68
C GLN A 225 43.41 -30.17 6.62
N LEU A 226 43.92 -29.57 7.71
CA LEU A 226 43.12 -28.74 8.62
C LEU A 226 42.55 -27.54 7.90
N ASP A 227 43.31 -26.84 7.08
CA ASP A 227 42.84 -25.67 6.33
C ASP A 227 41.82 -26.03 5.24
N ALA A 228 41.96 -27.17 4.58
CA ALA A 228 40.96 -27.67 3.64
C ALA A 228 39.62 -27.97 4.37
N LEU A 229 39.66 -28.60 5.55
CA LEU A 229 38.48 -28.87 6.34
C LEU A 229 37.80 -27.57 6.85
N ARG A 230 38.59 -26.57 7.24
CA ARG A 230 38.05 -25.24 7.59
C ARG A 230 37.38 -24.56 6.40
N ALA A 231 38.05 -24.53 5.24
CA ALA A 231 37.49 -23.98 4.01
C ALA A 231 36.21 -24.72 3.57
N GLN A 232 36.14 -26.04 3.79
CA GLN A 232 34.92 -26.79 3.52
C GLN A 232 33.77 -26.37 4.44
N ASN A 233 34.04 -26.12 5.73
CA ASN A 233 33.06 -25.65 6.68
C ASN A 233 32.57 -24.22 6.35
N ASP A 234 33.51 -23.31 6.03
CA ASP A 234 33.22 -21.94 5.62
C ASP A 234 32.33 -21.93 4.37
N MET A 235 32.61 -22.81 3.39
CA MET A 235 31.78 -22.94 2.18
C MET A 235 30.35 -23.42 2.51
N ARG A 236 30.18 -24.40 3.41
CA ARG A 236 28.85 -24.88 3.81
C ARG A 236 28.05 -23.76 4.47
N GLN A 237 28.70 -22.98 5.35
CA GLN A 237 28.06 -21.83 6.00
C GLN A 237 27.63 -20.79 4.94
N ALA A 238 28.52 -20.43 4.01
CA ALA A 238 28.20 -19.47 2.97
C ALA A 238 27.05 -19.93 2.05
N ILE A 239 26.94 -21.23 1.77
CA ILE A 239 25.80 -21.78 1.03
C ILE A 239 24.51 -21.60 1.81
N THR A 240 24.52 -21.84 3.13
CA THR A 240 23.35 -21.64 3.98
C THR A 240 22.92 -20.17 4.03
N ASP A 241 23.90 -19.27 4.18
CA ASP A 241 23.65 -17.81 4.16
C ASP A 241 23.07 -17.37 2.82
N HIS A 242 23.60 -17.88 1.70
CA HIS A 242 23.07 -17.58 0.37
C HIS A 242 21.62 -18.05 0.17
N TYR A 243 21.24 -19.22 0.68
CA TYR A 243 19.84 -19.66 0.66
C TYR A 243 18.93 -18.75 1.49
N ARG A 244 19.39 -18.30 2.66
CA ARG A 244 18.66 -17.35 3.49
C ARG A 244 18.44 -16.03 2.73
N ASP A 245 19.48 -15.47 2.12
CA ASP A 245 19.40 -14.18 1.43
C ASP A 245 18.51 -14.27 0.18
N LYS A 246 18.53 -15.38 -0.54
CA LYS A 246 17.56 -15.66 -1.61
C LYS A 246 16.11 -15.75 -1.11
N ALA A 247 15.89 -16.33 0.06
CA ALA A 247 14.55 -16.35 0.65
C ALA A 247 14.08 -14.95 1.04
N MET A 248 14.97 -14.09 1.56
CA MET A 248 14.66 -12.68 1.84
C MET A 248 14.37 -11.91 0.55
N LEU A 249 15.09 -12.18 -0.54
CA LEU A 249 14.80 -11.61 -1.85
C LEU A 249 13.42 -12.05 -2.36
N ALA A 250 13.09 -13.33 -2.28
CA ALA A 250 11.76 -13.83 -2.66
C ALA A 250 10.65 -13.15 -1.88
N GLN A 251 10.84 -12.96 -0.57
CA GLN A 251 9.90 -12.22 0.29
C GLN A 251 9.78 -10.76 -0.13
N ALA A 252 10.87 -10.06 -0.42
CA ALA A 252 10.85 -8.68 -0.87
C ALA A 252 10.16 -8.51 -2.24
N MET A 253 10.33 -9.47 -3.13
CA MET A 253 9.61 -9.54 -4.41
C MET A 253 8.12 -9.88 -4.24
N GLY A 254 7.73 -10.52 -3.13
CA GLY A 254 6.37 -11.02 -2.92
C GLY A 254 6.05 -12.29 -3.70
N VAL A 255 7.06 -13.07 -4.05
CA VAL A 255 6.88 -14.36 -4.74
C VAL A 255 7.01 -15.53 -3.77
N PRO A 256 6.22 -16.61 -3.93
CA PRO A 256 6.33 -17.78 -3.08
C PRO A 256 7.65 -18.56 -3.38
N GLY A 257 8.15 -19.28 -2.37
CA GLY A 257 9.35 -20.07 -2.49
C GLY A 257 10.64 -19.34 -2.09
N THR A 258 11.79 -19.93 -2.41
CA THR A 258 13.09 -19.46 -1.90
C THR A 258 14.06 -19.05 -3.01
N LEU A 259 13.67 -19.07 -4.27
CA LEU A 259 14.55 -18.83 -5.44
C LEU A 259 15.81 -19.73 -5.46
N ALA A 260 15.75 -20.91 -4.82
CA ALA A 260 16.91 -21.77 -4.59
C ALA A 260 17.66 -22.10 -5.87
N ASP A 261 16.94 -22.42 -6.94
CA ASP A 261 17.50 -22.85 -8.24
C ASP A 261 17.78 -21.70 -9.21
N ASN A 262 17.43 -20.45 -8.83
CA ASN A 262 17.64 -19.29 -9.68
C ASN A 262 19.03 -18.70 -9.46
N ARG A 263 19.68 -18.29 -10.56
CA ARG A 263 20.98 -17.59 -10.52
C ARG A 263 20.75 -16.08 -10.64
N LEU A 264 21.44 -15.30 -9.82
CA LEU A 264 21.43 -13.85 -9.95
C LEU A 264 22.45 -13.41 -11.00
N VAL A 265 22.05 -12.49 -11.86
CA VAL A 265 22.97 -11.90 -12.84
C VAL A 265 23.81 -10.83 -12.13
N ALA A 266 25.13 -10.97 -12.22
CA ALA A 266 26.08 -10.04 -11.62
C ALA A 266 26.13 -8.72 -12.41
N ASP A 267 25.06 -7.93 -12.34
CA ASP A 267 24.97 -6.60 -12.95
C ASP A 267 25.39 -5.54 -11.90
N TRP A 268 26.68 -5.50 -11.62
CA TRP A 268 27.24 -4.56 -10.67
C TRP A 268 27.30 -3.14 -11.25
N PRO A 269 26.90 -2.12 -10.49
CA PRO A 269 27.03 -0.75 -10.97
C PRO A 269 28.49 -0.36 -11.17
N ALA A 270 28.76 0.30 -12.29
CA ALA A 270 30.11 0.78 -12.58
C ALA A 270 30.54 1.83 -11.56
N LEU A 271 31.80 1.77 -11.10
CA LEU A 271 32.35 2.70 -10.11
C LEU A 271 32.36 4.15 -10.61
N ASP A 272 32.48 4.34 -11.93
CA ASP A 272 32.48 5.65 -12.60
C ASP A 272 31.09 6.08 -13.07
N ALA A 273 30.04 5.33 -12.69
CA ALA A 273 28.68 5.71 -13.00
C ALA A 273 28.36 7.12 -12.45
N ALA A 274 27.71 7.93 -13.28
CA ALA A 274 27.27 9.25 -12.86
C ALA A 274 26.33 9.14 -11.65
N VAL A 275 26.70 9.82 -10.57
CA VAL A 275 25.86 9.92 -9.38
C VAL A 275 24.86 11.04 -9.62
N PRO A 276 23.54 10.76 -9.59
CA PRO A 276 22.54 11.81 -9.71
C PRO A 276 22.73 12.88 -8.65
N GLN A 277 22.55 14.14 -9.04
CA GLN A 277 22.55 15.26 -8.09
C GLN A 277 21.11 15.69 -7.83
N PRO A 278 20.73 15.98 -6.57
CA PRO A 278 19.42 16.53 -6.27
C PRO A 278 19.31 17.93 -6.89
N ASP A 279 18.20 18.21 -7.54
CA ASP A 279 17.80 19.57 -7.91
C ASP A 279 17.05 20.24 -6.75
N ALA A 280 16.78 21.56 -6.87
CA ALA A 280 16.12 22.32 -5.82
C ALA A 280 14.72 21.77 -5.44
N ASP A 281 14.05 21.11 -6.37
CA ASP A 281 12.70 20.61 -6.19
C ASP A 281 12.66 19.11 -5.84
N THR A 282 13.80 18.41 -5.90
CA THR A 282 13.85 16.95 -5.67
C THR A 282 13.22 16.59 -4.34
N LEU A 283 13.52 17.35 -3.28
CA LEU A 283 12.99 17.11 -1.94
C LEU A 283 11.45 17.20 -1.89
N GLN A 284 10.88 18.23 -2.54
CA GLN A 284 9.44 18.48 -2.53
C GLN A 284 8.67 17.47 -3.40
N ARG A 285 9.32 16.90 -4.42
CA ARG A 285 8.72 15.91 -5.32
C ARG A 285 8.94 14.47 -4.89
N ARG A 286 9.59 14.24 -3.74
CA ARG A 286 9.72 12.88 -3.19
C ARG A 286 8.33 12.28 -2.89
N PRO A 287 8.14 10.97 -3.15
CA PRO A 287 6.85 10.31 -2.95
C PRO A 287 6.33 10.36 -1.50
N ASP A 288 7.21 10.31 -0.51
CA ASP A 288 6.86 10.41 0.91
C ASP A 288 6.41 11.83 1.29
N VAL A 289 7.06 12.85 0.73
CA VAL A 289 6.73 14.27 0.94
C VAL A 289 5.40 14.61 0.26
N THR A 290 5.20 14.21 -1.01
CA THR A 290 3.92 14.43 -1.71
C THR A 290 2.76 13.70 -1.03
N ALA A 291 2.99 12.51 -0.48
CA ALA A 291 1.99 11.80 0.31
C ALA A 291 1.63 12.55 1.61
N ALA A 292 2.61 13.12 2.31
CA ALA A 292 2.37 13.93 3.50
C ALA A 292 1.62 15.24 3.18
N GLU A 293 1.94 15.89 2.06
CA GLU A 293 1.23 17.09 1.58
C GLU A 293 -0.22 16.78 1.19
N ALA A 294 -0.46 15.64 0.53
CA ALA A 294 -1.81 15.21 0.18
C ALA A 294 -2.64 14.86 1.43
N ARG A 295 -2.02 14.25 2.46
CA ARG A 295 -2.69 14.02 3.76
C ARG A 295 -3.04 15.33 4.46
N LEU A 296 -2.17 16.33 4.42
CA LEU A 296 -2.44 17.66 4.96
C LEU A 296 -3.64 18.32 4.25
N ALA A 297 -3.70 18.21 2.92
CA ALA A 297 -4.84 18.71 2.14
C ALA A 297 -6.14 17.97 2.48
N ALA A 298 -6.10 16.67 2.71
CA ALA A 298 -7.26 15.89 3.14
C ALA A 298 -7.73 16.28 4.56
N ALA A 299 -6.79 16.49 5.48
CA ALA A 299 -7.10 16.97 6.84
C ALA A 299 -7.72 18.36 6.82
N ALA A 300 -7.25 19.27 5.96
CA ALA A 300 -7.84 20.59 5.77
C ALA A 300 -9.30 20.51 5.29
N ALA A 301 -9.59 19.68 4.29
CA ALA A 301 -10.95 19.49 3.81
C ALA A 301 -11.87 18.84 4.86
N SER A 302 -11.36 17.90 5.64
CA SER A 302 -12.08 17.27 6.76
C SER A 302 -12.40 18.29 7.87
N ARG A 303 -11.46 19.19 8.17
CA ARG A 303 -11.67 20.28 9.10
C ARG A 303 -12.81 21.23 8.64
N ASP A 304 -12.85 21.57 7.36
CA ASP A 304 -13.85 22.46 6.80
C ASP A 304 -15.23 21.79 6.80
N LEU A 305 -15.32 20.50 6.54
CA LEU A 305 -16.54 19.71 6.71
C LEU A 305 -17.00 19.69 8.18
N ALA A 306 -16.10 19.45 9.12
CA ALA A 306 -16.43 19.44 10.56
C ALA A 306 -16.94 20.81 11.05
N ARG A 307 -16.37 21.90 10.55
CA ARG A 307 -16.85 23.26 10.82
C ARG A 307 -18.26 23.50 10.29
N ALA A 308 -18.58 23.00 9.09
CA ALA A 308 -19.91 23.07 8.51
C ALA A 308 -20.95 22.28 9.34
N GLY A 309 -20.55 21.25 10.05
CA GLY A 309 -21.36 20.47 10.97
C GLY A 309 -21.97 21.29 12.15
N ARG A 310 -21.49 22.52 12.38
CA ARG A 310 -22.05 23.45 13.37
C ARG A 310 -23.41 24.07 12.96
N VAL A 311 -23.77 23.95 11.70
CA VAL A 311 -25.06 24.40 11.17
C VAL A 311 -26.00 23.20 11.09
N PRO A 312 -27.23 23.26 11.64
CA PRO A 312 -28.18 22.15 11.58
C PRO A 312 -28.69 21.90 10.16
N ASP A 313 -28.99 20.64 9.83
CA ASP A 313 -29.72 20.30 8.63
C ASP A 313 -31.23 20.52 8.82
N VAL A 314 -31.95 20.68 7.72
CA VAL A 314 -33.39 20.90 7.71
C VAL A 314 -34.09 19.68 7.15
N THR A 315 -35.01 19.10 7.88
CA THR A 315 -35.87 18.03 7.37
C THR A 315 -37.20 18.65 6.91
N VAL A 316 -37.57 18.33 5.67
CA VAL A 316 -38.88 18.73 5.11
C VAL A 316 -39.70 17.46 4.94
N GLY A 317 -40.92 17.45 5.45
CA GLY A 317 -41.85 16.31 5.37
C GLY A 317 -43.19 16.68 4.80
N ALA A 318 -43.81 15.71 4.15
CA ALA A 318 -45.22 15.79 3.74
C ALA A 318 -45.98 14.61 4.35
N GLN A 319 -47.19 14.84 4.82
CA GLN A 319 -48.03 13.84 5.48
C GLN A 319 -49.41 13.85 4.87
N ALA A 320 -49.98 12.68 4.68
CA ALA A 320 -51.38 12.43 4.40
C ALA A 320 -51.97 11.59 5.55
N GLU A 321 -53.11 12.00 6.06
CA GLU A 321 -53.76 11.36 7.20
C GLU A 321 -55.24 11.14 6.92
N HIS A 322 -55.74 10.01 7.31
CA HIS A 322 -57.12 9.63 7.18
C HIS A 322 -57.77 9.43 8.56
N TYR A 323 -58.80 10.23 8.85
CA TYR A 323 -59.59 10.19 10.07
C TYR A 323 -60.93 9.51 9.78
N PRO A 324 -61.21 8.35 10.33
CA PRO A 324 -62.54 7.72 10.27
C PRO A 324 -63.49 8.44 11.24
N THR A 325 -64.77 8.38 10.99
CA THR A 325 -65.80 8.82 11.93
C THR A 325 -65.71 7.96 13.20
N SER A 326 -65.59 8.61 14.36
CA SER A 326 -65.57 7.92 15.66
C SER A 326 -66.45 8.62 16.68
N PRO A 327 -66.80 7.97 17.80
CA PRO A 327 -67.54 8.60 18.88
C PRO A 327 -66.87 9.82 19.47
N THR A 328 -65.57 9.93 19.34
CA THR A 328 -64.78 11.09 19.80
C THR A 328 -64.54 12.13 18.70
N ASN A 329 -64.81 11.79 17.44
CA ASN A 329 -64.78 12.70 16.30
C ASN A 329 -66.12 12.66 15.55
N SER A 330 -67.03 13.51 16.00
CA SER A 330 -68.41 13.61 15.47
C SER A 330 -68.51 14.43 14.16
N TYR A 331 -67.45 15.06 13.71
CA TYR A 331 -67.40 15.88 12.51
C TYR A 331 -67.24 15.12 11.19
N GLY A 332 -67.22 13.80 11.25
CA GLY A 332 -67.18 12.96 10.06
C GLY A 332 -65.79 12.48 9.71
N SER A 333 -65.74 11.49 8.78
CA SER A 333 -64.50 11.00 8.23
C SER A 333 -63.91 12.01 7.24
N GLY A 334 -62.58 12.23 7.30
CA GLY A 334 -61.88 13.17 6.42
C GLY A 334 -60.48 12.76 6.13
N ASN A 335 -59.90 13.41 5.14
CA ASN A 335 -58.47 13.34 4.85
C ASN A 335 -57.85 14.70 5.18
N SER A 336 -56.68 14.69 5.79
CA SER A 336 -55.88 15.89 5.95
C SER A 336 -54.52 15.74 5.31
N PHE A 337 -53.95 16.87 4.94
CA PHE A 337 -52.60 16.93 4.37
C PHE A 337 -51.81 17.96 5.18
N GLY A 338 -50.57 17.59 5.49
CA GLY A 338 -49.67 18.46 6.25
C GLY A 338 -48.31 18.57 5.61
N VAL A 339 -47.64 19.69 5.77
CA VAL A 339 -46.23 19.89 5.45
C VAL A 339 -45.50 20.26 6.72
N PHE A 340 -44.35 19.67 6.94
CA PHE A 340 -43.56 19.80 8.15
C PHE A 340 -42.16 20.26 7.81
N VAL A 341 -41.61 21.13 8.65
CA VAL A 341 -40.23 21.52 8.65
C VAL A 341 -39.69 21.25 10.05
N SER A 342 -38.66 20.43 10.13
CA SER A 342 -37.99 20.12 11.40
C SER A 342 -36.53 20.55 11.34
N ILE A 343 -36.12 21.32 12.35
CA ILE A 343 -34.77 21.84 12.49
C ILE A 343 -34.24 21.44 13.87
N PRO A 344 -33.19 20.66 14.02
CA PRO A 344 -32.62 20.33 15.32
C PRO A 344 -32.03 21.57 15.97
N LEU A 345 -32.46 21.86 17.20
CA LEU A 345 -31.98 23.01 17.96
C LEU A 345 -30.72 22.61 18.75
N PHE A 346 -29.57 23.18 18.42
CA PHE A 346 -28.31 22.95 19.10
C PHE A 346 -28.20 23.69 20.44
N VAL A 347 -29.12 23.39 21.37
CA VAL A 347 -29.21 24.09 22.68
C VAL A 347 -28.16 23.62 23.68
N ARG A 348 -27.70 22.34 23.58
CA ARG A 348 -26.72 21.79 24.52
C ARG A 348 -25.29 21.76 23.92
N HIS A 349 -25.17 21.47 22.66
CA HIS A 349 -23.89 21.49 21.95
C HIS A 349 -24.08 21.88 20.48
N ARG A 350 -23.01 22.37 19.84
CA ARG A 350 -22.97 22.83 18.44
C ARG A 350 -21.86 22.13 17.69
N ASN A 351 -21.60 20.82 17.95
CA ASN A 351 -20.53 20.06 17.37
C ASN A 351 -19.15 20.74 17.51
N GLY A 352 -18.95 21.43 18.66
CA GLY A 352 -17.72 22.19 18.92
C GLY A 352 -16.52 21.28 19.19
N GLY A 353 -16.77 20.09 19.76
CA GLY A 353 -15.76 19.06 20.01
C GLY A 353 -15.23 18.48 18.72
N GLU A 354 -16.12 18.12 17.79
CA GLU A 354 -15.80 17.58 16.48
C GLU A 354 -15.00 18.58 15.65
N ALA A 355 -15.43 19.84 15.63
CA ALA A 355 -14.69 20.89 14.93
C ALA A 355 -13.31 21.15 15.55
N ARG A 356 -13.20 21.10 16.89
CA ARG A 356 -11.91 21.25 17.56
C ARG A 356 -11.00 20.03 17.29
N ARG A 357 -11.53 18.83 17.29
CA ARG A 357 -10.77 17.63 16.94
C ARG A 357 -10.20 17.73 15.53
N ALA A 358 -11.02 18.04 14.55
CA ALA A 358 -10.58 18.19 13.16
C ALA A 358 -9.53 19.31 12.99
N GLU A 359 -9.59 20.38 13.82
CA GLU A 359 -8.55 21.40 13.87
C GLU A 359 -7.21 20.85 14.38
N VAL A 360 -7.23 20.03 15.43
CA VAL A 360 -6.03 19.38 15.97
C VAL A 360 -5.47 18.36 14.97
N ASP A 361 -6.33 17.57 14.30
CA ASP A 361 -5.93 16.62 13.28
C ASP A 361 -5.25 17.32 12.08
N TYR A 362 -5.73 18.53 11.71
CA TYR A 362 -5.08 19.37 10.70
C TYR A 362 -3.67 19.81 11.14
N TYR A 363 -3.50 20.29 12.38
CA TYR A 363 -2.17 20.68 12.87
C TYR A 363 -1.25 19.46 13.00
N ALA A 364 -1.76 18.32 13.43
CA ALA A 364 -0.98 17.09 13.47
C ALA A 364 -0.49 16.67 12.07
N ALA A 365 -1.32 16.81 11.03
CA ALA A 365 -0.92 16.55 9.65
C ALA A 365 0.12 17.58 9.14
N LEU A 366 0.04 18.85 9.57
CA LEU A 366 1.04 19.88 9.27
C LEU A 366 2.39 19.55 9.92
N ASP A 367 2.38 19.15 11.19
CA ASP A 367 3.57 18.75 11.92
C ASP A 367 4.21 17.49 11.30
N ASP A 368 3.38 16.50 10.90
CA ASP A 368 3.82 15.30 10.20
C ASP A 368 4.51 15.65 8.86
N ARG A 369 3.91 16.52 8.07
CA ARG A 369 4.51 17.01 6.81
C ARG A 369 5.87 17.68 7.04
N ASN A 370 6.00 18.53 8.07
CA ASN A 370 7.25 19.18 8.39
C ASN A 370 8.32 18.19 8.89
N ARG A 371 7.92 17.19 9.68
CA ARG A 371 8.79 16.09 10.12
C ARG A 371 9.30 15.29 8.91
N VAL A 372 8.41 14.87 8.01
CA VAL A 372 8.79 14.09 6.80
C VAL A 372 9.76 14.87 5.92
N LEU A 373 9.56 16.19 5.75
CA LEU A 373 10.48 17.04 5.00
C LEU A 373 11.88 17.08 5.62
N LEU A 374 11.96 17.24 6.95
CA LEU A 374 13.23 17.24 7.67
C LEU A 374 13.94 15.89 7.56
N GLU A 375 13.21 14.80 7.76
CA GLU A 375 13.73 13.42 7.67
C GLU A 375 14.24 13.13 6.25
N ALA A 376 13.48 13.52 5.22
CA ALA A 376 13.86 13.34 3.82
C ALA A 376 15.16 14.10 3.45
N GLY A 377 15.32 15.33 3.93
CA GLY A 377 16.57 16.09 3.74
C GLY A 377 17.77 15.41 4.40
N ASN A 378 17.63 15.08 5.68
CA ASN A 378 18.68 14.39 6.44
C ASN A 378 19.03 13.01 5.84
N GLU A 379 18.04 12.30 5.31
CA GLU A 379 18.25 11.01 4.66
C GLU A 379 19.09 11.14 3.40
N ILE A 380 18.79 12.11 2.53
CA ILE A 380 19.57 12.37 1.31
C ILE A 380 21.03 12.66 1.66
N ASP A 381 21.28 13.53 2.64
CA ASP A 381 22.65 13.89 3.05
C ASP A 381 23.39 12.69 3.63
N ARG A 382 22.73 11.90 4.46
CA ARG A 382 23.32 10.68 5.03
C ARG A 382 23.65 9.66 3.95
N LEU A 383 22.72 9.38 3.03
CA LEU A 383 22.92 8.41 1.94
C LEU A 383 24.00 8.88 0.96
N ARG A 384 24.11 10.18 0.72
CA ARG A 384 25.21 10.76 -0.08
C ARG A 384 26.57 10.49 0.55
N SER A 385 26.70 10.75 1.86
CA SER A 385 27.92 10.46 2.61
C SER A 385 28.29 8.97 2.60
N GLN A 386 27.29 8.10 2.81
CA GLN A 386 27.49 6.65 2.76
C GLN A 386 27.95 6.18 1.38
N LEU A 387 27.34 6.70 0.31
CA LEU A 387 27.72 6.38 -1.06
C LEU A 387 29.16 6.80 -1.36
N GLU A 388 29.56 8.02 -0.95
CA GLU A 388 30.93 8.49 -1.18
C GLU A 388 31.96 7.65 -0.43
N THR A 389 31.68 7.30 0.83
CA THR A 389 32.53 6.42 1.64
C THR A 389 32.65 5.02 1.00
N ALA A 390 31.53 4.41 0.61
CA ALA A 390 31.51 3.11 -0.03
C ALA A 390 32.26 3.11 -1.39
N ARG A 391 32.11 4.21 -2.14
CA ARG A 391 32.82 4.40 -3.41
C ARG A 391 34.33 4.49 -3.23
N GLN A 392 34.79 5.22 -2.23
CA GLN A 392 36.21 5.35 -1.90
C GLN A 392 36.78 4.00 -1.43
N SER A 393 36.06 3.30 -0.55
CA SER A 393 36.46 2.00 -0.04
C SER A 393 36.59 0.97 -1.18
N LEU A 394 35.59 0.91 -2.09
CA LEU A 394 35.64 0.01 -3.24
C LEU A 394 36.82 0.35 -4.18
N ARG A 395 37.07 1.66 -4.42
CA ARG A 395 38.20 2.09 -5.25
C ARG A 395 39.52 1.63 -4.65
N GLN A 396 39.74 1.89 -3.37
CA GLN A 396 40.97 1.46 -2.69
C GLN A 396 41.12 -0.06 -2.70
N MET A 397 40.03 -0.81 -2.44
CA MET A 397 40.07 -2.26 -2.45
C MET A 397 40.43 -2.80 -3.83
N ARG A 398 39.82 -2.28 -4.91
CA ARG A 398 40.03 -2.74 -6.27
C ARG A 398 41.41 -2.34 -6.84
N ASP A 399 41.84 -1.11 -6.59
CA ASP A 399 42.98 -0.53 -7.28
C ASP A 399 44.30 -0.73 -6.50
N GLU A 400 44.25 -0.98 -5.18
CA GLU A 400 45.44 -1.08 -4.33
C GLU A 400 45.49 -2.42 -3.57
N VAL A 401 44.49 -2.73 -2.76
CA VAL A 401 44.56 -3.84 -1.78
C VAL A 401 44.51 -5.21 -2.45
N LEU A 402 43.58 -5.42 -3.36
CA LEU A 402 43.41 -6.72 -4.05
C LEU A 402 44.62 -7.05 -4.94
N PRO A 403 45.15 -6.16 -5.79
CA PRO A 403 46.35 -6.41 -6.57
C PRO A 403 47.61 -6.72 -5.71
N ALA A 404 47.75 -6.00 -4.57
CA ALA A 404 48.84 -6.27 -3.63
C ALA A 404 48.73 -7.66 -3.01
N ALA A 405 47.54 -8.07 -2.56
CA ALA A 405 47.30 -9.40 -2.02
C ALA A 405 47.54 -10.53 -3.06
N GLU A 406 47.12 -10.30 -4.31
CA GLU A 406 47.38 -11.24 -5.42
C GLU A 406 48.87 -11.38 -5.73
N SER A 407 49.60 -10.27 -5.71
CA SER A 407 51.09 -10.28 -5.90
C SER A 407 51.79 -11.04 -4.78
N VAL A 408 51.40 -10.86 -3.53
CA VAL A 408 51.98 -11.57 -2.37
C VAL A 408 51.66 -13.06 -2.48
N ALA A 409 50.44 -13.45 -2.80
CA ALA A 409 50.03 -14.84 -2.90
C ALA A 409 50.76 -15.56 -4.06
N SER A 410 50.88 -14.92 -5.23
CA SER A 410 51.61 -15.48 -6.38
C SER A 410 53.10 -15.64 -6.09
N SER A 411 53.70 -14.66 -5.41
CA SER A 411 55.14 -14.75 -5.01
C SER A 411 55.37 -15.90 -4.01
N ALA A 412 54.47 -16.04 -3.01
CA ALA A 412 54.55 -17.13 -2.03
C ALA A 412 54.36 -18.51 -2.69
N GLU A 413 53.45 -18.63 -3.65
CA GLU A 413 53.25 -19.86 -4.45
C GLU A 413 54.50 -20.23 -5.26
N PHE A 414 55.11 -19.26 -5.93
CA PHE A 414 56.32 -19.46 -6.68
C PHE A 414 57.50 -19.92 -5.77
N ALA A 415 57.72 -19.19 -4.67
CA ALA A 415 58.77 -19.51 -3.71
C ALA A 415 58.60 -20.91 -3.09
N TYR A 416 57.37 -21.27 -2.71
CA TYR A 416 57.06 -22.62 -2.22
C TYR A 416 57.29 -23.70 -3.29
N SER A 417 56.90 -23.43 -4.54
CA SER A 417 57.13 -24.37 -5.64
C SER A 417 58.61 -24.68 -5.90
N LYS A 418 59.52 -23.73 -5.61
CA LYS A 418 60.95 -23.83 -5.71
C LYS A 418 61.62 -24.33 -4.43
N GLY A 419 60.87 -24.57 -3.37
CA GLY A 419 61.40 -24.99 -2.08
C GLY A 419 62.10 -23.86 -1.29
N ALA A 420 61.93 -22.61 -1.68
CA ALA A 420 62.57 -21.44 -1.03
C ALA A 420 61.85 -21.00 0.24
N THR A 421 60.58 -21.35 0.41
CA THR A 421 59.79 -21.03 1.61
C THR A 421 59.00 -22.24 2.11
N GLY A 422 58.58 -22.19 3.39
CA GLY A 422 57.79 -23.23 4.04
C GLY A 422 56.32 -23.18 3.64
N VAL A 423 55.58 -24.27 3.97
CA VAL A 423 54.15 -24.34 3.73
C VAL A 423 53.39 -23.29 4.53
N LEU A 424 53.92 -22.82 5.64
CA LEU A 424 53.30 -21.85 6.51
C LEU A 424 53.15 -20.48 5.81
N ASP A 425 54.21 -19.99 5.18
CA ASP A 425 54.21 -18.74 4.42
C ASP A 425 53.21 -18.76 3.26
N LEU A 426 53.14 -19.91 2.55
CA LEU A 426 52.15 -20.14 1.51
C LEU A 426 50.70 -20.06 2.06
N LEU A 427 50.44 -20.73 3.18
CA LEU A 427 49.11 -20.75 3.78
C LEU A 427 48.69 -19.37 4.28
N ASP A 428 49.60 -18.61 4.87
CA ASP A 428 49.30 -17.27 5.37
C ASP A 428 49.02 -16.29 4.21
N ALA A 429 49.81 -16.34 3.13
CA ALA A 429 49.54 -15.56 1.94
C ALA A 429 48.19 -15.90 1.28
N ARG A 430 47.84 -17.18 1.22
CA ARG A 430 46.56 -17.65 0.68
C ARG A 430 45.36 -17.26 1.55
N ARG A 431 45.51 -17.32 2.88
CA ARG A 431 44.48 -16.85 3.82
C ARG A 431 44.24 -15.35 3.66
N ALA A 432 45.31 -14.58 3.55
CA ALA A 432 45.25 -13.15 3.30
C ALA A 432 44.52 -12.82 1.98
N LEU A 433 44.93 -13.49 0.87
CA LEU A 433 44.25 -13.30 -0.43
C LEU A 433 42.76 -13.68 -0.37
N ARG A 434 42.43 -14.84 0.25
CA ARG A 434 41.03 -15.22 0.42
C ARG A 434 40.23 -14.16 1.14
N GLN A 435 40.76 -13.67 2.27
CA GLN A 435 40.05 -12.60 3.06
C GLN A 435 39.90 -11.33 2.24
N THR A 436 40.93 -10.88 1.56
CA THR A 436 40.89 -9.71 0.68
C THR A 436 39.88 -9.86 -0.45
N ARG A 437 39.71 -11.02 -1.05
CA ARG A 437 38.68 -11.27 -2.07
C ARG A 437 37.26 -11.23 -1.51
N LEU A 438 37.07 -11.75 -0.29
CA LEU A 438 35.79 -11.65 0.40
C LEU A 438 35.46 -10.18 0.75
N ASP A 439 36.44 -9.44 1.26
CA ASP A 439 36.30 -8.01 1.60
C ASP A 439 36.04 -7.16 0.33
N ALA A 440 36.65 -7.50 -0.81
CA ALA A 440 36.40 -6.86 -2.10
C ALA A 440 34.96 -7.09 -2.58
N THR A 441 34.46 -8.33 -2.42
CA THR A 441 33.06 -8.66 -2.76
C THR A 441 32.09 -7.90 -1.88
N GLU A 442 32.37 -7.80 -0.57
CA GLU A 442 31.57 -7.04 0.38
C GLU A 442 31.59 -5.53 0.03
N ALA A 443 32.76 -4.94 -0.21
CA ALA A 443 32.89 -3.54 -0.61
C ALA A 443 32.12 -3.22 -1.91
N GLN A 444 32.11 -4.15 -2.86
CA GLN A 444 31.32 -4.04 -4.09
C GLN A 444 29.82 -4.05 -3.82
N GLY A 445 29.38 -4.94 -2.91
CA GLY A 445 27.99 -5.00 -2.45
C GLY A 445 27.57 -3.72 -1.71
N GLU A 446 28.40 -3.23 -0.78
CA GLU A 446 28.11 -1.99 -0.03
C GLU A 446 27.97 -0.79 -0.96
N TYR A 447 28.86 -0.67 -1.97
CA TYR A 447 28.74 0.39 -2.98
C TYR A 447 27.43 0.27 -3.77
N ALA A 448 27.07 -0.92 -4.22
CA ALA A 448 25.86 -1.15 -5.00
C ALA A 448 24.59 -0.85 -4.18
N LYS A 449 24.56 -1.29 -2.92
CA LYS A 449 23.49 -1.01 -1.97
C LYS A 449 23.39 0.51 -1.69
N ALA A 450 24.50 1.18 -1.41
CA ALA A 450 24.51 2.61 -1.15
C ALA A 450 24.04 3.43 -2.37
N LEU A 451 24.48 3.08 -3.57
CA LEU A 451 24.05 3.72 -4.81
C LEU A 451 22.57 3.51 -5.09
N SER A 452 22.05 2.30 -4.88
CA SER A 452 20.64 1.99 -5.01
C SER A 452 19.80 2.79 -4.02
N ALA A 453 20.17 2.79 -2.73
CA ALA A 453 19.47 3.56 -1.70
C ALA A 453 19.45 5.06 -2.02
N TYR A 454 20.57 5.63 -2.44
CA TYR A 454 20.67 7.03 -2.82
C TYR A 454 19.79 7.35 -4.05
N ARG A 455 19.76 6.48 -5.07
CA ARG A 455 18.89 6.65 -6.24
C ARG A 455 17.41 6.59 -5.87
N VAL A 456 17.02 5.68 -4.99
CA VAL A 456 15.64 5.58 -4.49
C VAL A 456 15.25 6.84 -3.71
N ALA A 457 16.15 7.37 -2.88
CA ALA A 457 15.90 8.61 -2.12
C ALA A 457 15.76 9.86 -3.02
N LEU A 458 16.29 9.83 -4.24
CA LEU A 458 16.15 10.90 -5.24
C LEU A 458 14.99 10.66 -6.22
N GLN A 459 14.25 9.55 -6.11
CA GLN A 459 13.08 9.33 -6.95
C GLN A 459 12.03 10.39 -6.68
N THR A 460 11.50 10.97 -7.75
CA THR A 460 10.40 11.93 -7.69
C THR A 460 9.10 11.26 -8.06
N SER A 461 8.00 11.68 -7.43
CA SER A 461 6.65 11.28 -7.85
C SER A 461 6.46 11.67 -9.31
N THR A 462 6.25 10.69 -10.17
CA THR A 462 5.73 10.97 -11.50
C THR A 462 4.28 11.37 -11.32
N THR A 463 4.00 12.67 -11.38
CA THR A 463 2.63 13.15 -11.45
C THR A 463 2.04 12.65 -12.75
N THR A 464 1.57 11.40 -12.75
CA THR A 464 0.77 10.87 -13.85
C THR A 464 -0.61 11.50 -13.70
N GLY A 465 -0.71 12.76 -14.04
CA GLY A 465 -1.97 13.42 -14.40
C GLY A 465 -2.49 12.82 -15.71
N ALA A 466 -2.69 11.51 -15.73
CA ALA A 466 -3.56 10.92 -16.72
C ALA A 466 -4.99 11.09 -16.18
N PRO A 467 -5.84 11.90 -16.82
CA PRO A 467 -7.25 11.88 -16.51
C PRO A 467 -7.72 10.44 -16.78
N VAL A 468 -8.24 9.79 -15.75
CA VAL A 468 -9.04 8.58 -15.91
C VAL A 468 -10.14 8.99 -16.88
N ALA A 469 -9.99 8.57 -18.15
CA ALA A 469 -10.97 8.79 -19.19
C ALA A 469 -12.28 8.20 -18.66
N SER A 470 -13.20 9.09 -18.27
CA SER A 470 -14.59 8.79 -18.08
C SER A 470 -15.13 8.22 -19.38
N GLN A 471 -15.16 6.91 -19.52
CA GLN A 471 -16.00 6.27 -20.51
C GLN A 471 -17.44 6.40 -20.01
N ALA A 472 -18.00 7.60 -20.20
CA ALA A 472 -19.43 7.75 -20.31
C ALA A 472 -19.85 6.99 -21.57
N ARG A 473 -20.55 5.90 -21.41
CA ARG A 473 -21.37 5.28 -22.46
C ARG A 473 -22.83 5.72 -22.33
N PRO A 474 -23.51 5.85 -23.48
CA PRO A 474 -24.81 6.50 -23.63
C PRO A 474 -25.97 5.79 -22.95
#